data_852f09f32c82b4fa5c1a4ddcc49d01ed
#
_entry.id   852f09f32c82b4fa5c1a4ddcc49d01ed
#
_cell.length_a   1.000
_cell.length_b   1.000
_cell.length_c   1.000
_cell.angle_alpha   90.00
_cell.angle_beta   90.00
_cell.angle_gamma   90.00
#
_symmetry.space_group_name_H-M   'P 1'
#
loop_
_entity.id
_entity.type
_entity.pdbx_description
1 polymer ?
#
loop_
_entity_poly.entity_id
_entity_poly.type
_entity_poly.pdbx_seq_one_letter_code
_entity_poly.pdbx_strand_id
1 'polypeptide(L)'
;MATIEDLKAAMSAKAPARPDRYRVRIPGLNAAGDILCQATNLPGRQITTTERRIGMVTQKMPYGFIFDDVSLTFLLDNEYVIKNYFEDWHEDIIGFDTYELKYKNDYSKTVEIQQLDKETESVVYGVRLKNAFPVSISPIELGDGLQNQITQVNVQLAFTDWERTT
;
A
#
# COMPACT_ATOMS: atom_id res chain seq x y z
N MET A 1 -22.54 26.90 15.06
CA MET A 1 -21.49 27.01 14.03
C MET A 1 -20.16 26.83 14.72
N ALA A 2 -19.32 25.90 14.21
CA ALA A 2 -17.96 25.76 14.74
C ALA A 2 -17.17 27.05 14.48
N THR A 3 -16.51 27.56 15.48
CA THR A 3 -15.70 28.79 15.40
C THR A 3 -14.24 28.44 15.09
N ILE A 4 -13.45 29.45 14.69
CA ILE A 4 -12.00 29.27 14.50
C ILE A 4 -11.32 28.84 15.81
N GLU A 5 -11.87 29.25 16.95
CA GLU A 5 -11.37 28.87 18.27
C GLU A 5 -11.62 27.39 18.58
N ASP A 6 -12.80 26.86 18.20
CA ASP A 6 -13.11 25.43 18.32
C ASP A 6 -12.16 24.61 17.48
N LEU A 7 -11.83 25.07 16.25
CA LEU A 7 -10.86 24.42 15.37
C LEU A 7 -9.45 24.44 15.97
N LYS A 8 -9.02 25.59 16.50
CA LYS A 8 -7.70 25.71 17.17
C LYS A 8 -7.62 24.82 18.40
N ALA A 9 -8.68 24.75 19.21
CA ALA A 9 -8.73 23.88 20.38
C ALA A 9 -8.66 22.40 20.00
N ALA A 10 -9.38 21.99 18.96
CA ALA A 10 -9.32 20.62 18.44
C ALA A 10 -7.95 20.25 17.87
N MET A 11 -7.29 21.18 17.18
CA MET A 11 -5.96 20.99 16.61
C MET A 11 -4.84 21.06 17.67
N SER A 12 -5.04 21.75 18.78
CA SER A 12 -4.08 21.79 19.89
C SER A 12 -4.18 20.56 20.79
N ALA A 13 -5.37 19.95 20.88
CA ALA A 13 -5.57 18.74 21.68
C ALA A 13 -5.01 17.47 21.01
N LYS A 14 -5.05 17.41 19.67
CA LYS A 14 -4.44 16.32 18.87
C LYS A 14 -3.85 16.93 17.60
N ALA A 15 -2.54 16.92 17.51
CA ALA A 15 -1.86 17.35 16.29
C ALA A 15 -2.38 16.57 15.07
N PRO A 16 -2.64 17.23 13.92
CA PRO A 16 -3.11 16.55 12.73
C PRO A 16 -2.05 15.54 12.25
N ALA A 17 -2.51 14.36 11.85
CA ALA A 17 -1.65 13.33 11.30
C ALA A 17 -0.97 13.83 10.02
N ARG A 18 0.32 13.59 9.89
CA ARG A 18 1.09 14.02 8.73
C ARG A 18 1.33 12.85 7.78
N PRO A 19 1.10 13.03 6.48
CA PRO A 19 1.29 11.96 5.50
C PRO A 19 2.75 11.68 5.17
N ASP A 20 3.69 12.55 5.57
CA ASP A 20 5.13 12.44 5.32
C ASP A 20 5.87 11.51 6.28
N ARG A 21 5.19 10.98 7.29
CA ARG A 21 5.76 10.09 8.31
C ARG A 21 5.11 8.72 8.24
N TYR A 22 5.71 7.82 7.50
CA TYR A 22 5.25 6.45 7.34
C TYR A 22 6.41 5.47 7.23
N ARG A 23 6.11 4.21 7.44
CA ARG A 23 7.03 3.09 7.30
C ARG A 23 6.30 1.94 6.61
N VAL A 24 6.98 1.28 5.68
CA VAL A 24 6.47 0.10 4.99
C VAL A 24 7.38 -1.08 5.30
N ARG A 25 6.84 -2.14 5.87
CA ARG A 25 7.58 -3.37 6.19
C ARG A 25 7.16 -4.49 5.27
N ILE A 26 8.09 -4.96 4.46
CA ILE A 26 7.91 -6.09 3.56
C ILE A 26 8.87 -7.20 4.00
N PRO A 27 8.39 -8.42 4.31
CA PRO A 27 9.25 -9.53 4.68
C PRO A 27 10.24 -9.87 3.57
N GLY A 28 11.53 -9.93 3.92
CA GLY A 28 12.60 -10.20 2.96
C GLY A 28 13.21 -8.97 2.30
N LEU A 29 12.55 -7.82 2.35
CA LEU A 29 13.14 -6.55 1.98
C LEU A 29 13.66 -5.88 3.26
N ASN A 30 14.97 -5.84 3.43
CA ASN A 30 15.63 -5.30 4.62
C ASN A 30 15.28 -3.81 4.85
N ALA A 31 15.92 -3.17 5.83
CA ALA A 31 15.72 -1.74 6.16
C ALA A 31 15.80 -0.78 4.93
N ALA A 32 16.43 -1.20 3.84
CA ALA A 32 16.45 -0.47 2.58
C ALA A 32 15.03 -0.24 1.99
N GLY A 33 14.12 -1.20 2.14
CA GLY A 33 12.74 -1.05 1.69
C GLY A 33 11.97 0.03 2.44
N ASP A 34 12.22 0.16 3.75
CA ASP A 34 11.59 1.21 4.58
C ASP A 34 12.08 2.60 4.17
N ILE A 35 13.38 2.74 3.90
CA ILE A 35 14.03 4.03 3.63
C ILE A 35 13.79 4.51 2.19
N LEU A 36 13.77 3.60 1.23
CA LEU A 36 13.66 3.93 -0.18
C LEU A 36 12.22 4.01 -0.69
N CYS A 37 11.23 3.69 0.15
CA CYS A 37 9.83 3.89 -0.19
C CYS A 37 9.49 5.38 -0.16
N GLN A 38 9.23 5.96 -1.32
CA GLN A 38 8.94 7.39 -1.48
C GLN A 38 7.46 7.70 -1.30
N ALA A 39 6.60 6.82 -1.73
CA ALA A 39 5.15 7.01 -1.64
C ALA A 39 4.42 5.68 -1.48
N THR A 40 3.34 5.70 -0.72
CA THR A 40 2.41 4.59 -0.56
C THR A 40 1.00 5.12 -0.29
N ASN A 41 0.00 4.32 -0.57
CA ASN A 41 -1.37 4.60 -0.16
C ASN A 41 -1.82 3.58 0.90
N LEU A 42 -2.69 4.02 1.79
CA LEU A 42 -3.38 3.12 2.70
C LEU A 42 -4.54 2.42 1.97
N PRO A 43 -4.80 1.14 2.25
CA PRO A 43 -5.85 0.41 1.57
C PRO A 43 -7.23 0.98 1.90
N GLY A 44 -8.05 1.15 0.87
CA GLY A 44 -9.46 1.47 1.00
C GLY A 44 -10.32 0.21 1.12
N ARG A 45 -11.57 0.39 1.52
CA ARG A 45 -12.60 -0.66 1.49
C ARG A 45 -13.85 -0.08 0.89
N GLN A 46 -14.35 -0.68 -0.17
CA GLN A 46 -15.58 -0.29 -0.80
C GLN A 46 -16.63 -1.38 -0.58
N ILE A 47 -17.81 -0.96 -0.08
CA ILE A 47 -18.95 -1.85 0.06
C ILE A 47 -19.72 -1.88 -1.27
N THR A 48 -19.87 -3.05 -1.83
CA THR A 48 -20.69 -3.27 -3.02
C THR A 48 -22.14 -3.41 -2.62
N THR A 49 -23.01 -2.68 -3.33
CA THR A 49 -24.43 -2.65 -3.06
C THR A 49 -25.23 -3.09 -4.27
N THR A 50 -26.32 -3.80 -4.02
CA THR A 50 -27.37 -4.05 -5.04
C THR A 50 -28.61 -3.26 -4.72
N GLU A 51 -29.37 -2.91 -5.76
CA GLU A 51 -30.63 -2.21 -5.60
C GLU A 51 -31.79 -3.20 -5.55
N ARG A 52 -32.57 -3.10 -4.49
CA ARG A 52 -33.82 -3.84 -4.34
C ARG A 52 -35.01 -2.90 -4.33
N ARG A 53 -35.93 -3.11 -5.24
CA ARG A 53 -37.18 -2.34 -5.29
C ARG A 53 -38.21 -2.96 -4.35
N ILE A 54 -38.73 -2.17 -3.43
CA ILE A 54 -39.81 -2.53 -2.53
C ILE A 54 -40.94 -1.52 -2.75
N GLY A 55 -41.96 -1.91 -3.52
CA GLY A 55 -43.02 -1.02 -3.94
C GLY A 55 -42.51 0.11 -4.87
N MET A 56 -42.68 1.36 -4.48
CA MET A 56 -42.20 2.54 -5.22
C MET A 56 -40.82 3.02 -4.75
N VAL A 57 -40.25 2.40 -3.73
CA VAL A 57 -38.96 2.82 -3.16
C VAL A 57 -37.87 1.83 -3.56
N THR A 58 -36.74 2.35 -4.03
CA THR A 58 -35.54 1.57 -4.29
C THR A 58 -34.60 1.68 -3.09
N GLN A 59 -34.23 0.54 -2.52
CA GLN A 59 -33.31 0.43 -1.40
C GLN A 59 -31.99 -0.18 -1.86
N LYS A 60 -30.87 0.43 -1.44
CA LYS A 60 -29.53 -0.14 -1.62
C LYS A 60 -29.24 -1.13 -0.49
N MET A 61 -28.92 -2.36 -0.84
CA MET A 61 -28.56 -3.41 0.09
C MET A 61 -27.12 -3.84 -0.13
N PRO A 62 -26.28 -3.86 0.93
CA PRO A 62 -24.91 -4.34 0.80
C PRO A 62 -24.90 -5.86 0.57
N TYR A 63 -24.05 -6.34 -0.33
CA TYR A 63 -23.87 -7.76 -0.60
C TYR A 63 -22.41 -8.22 -0.57
N GLY A 64 -21.46 -7.30 -0.55
CA GLY A 64 -20.05 -7.62 -0.52
C GLY A 64 -19.17 -6.41 -0.29
N PHE A 65 -17.88 -6.63 -0.34
CA PHE A 65 -16.86 -5.57 -0.30
C PHE A 65 -15.71 -5.91 -1.23
N ILE A 66 -15.06 -4.89 -1.72
CA ILE A 66 -13.84 -4.96 -2.54
C ILE A 66 -12.77 -4.08 -1.91
N PHE A 67 -11.52 -4.45 -2.15
CA PHE A 67 -10.35 -3.69 -1.77
C PHE A 67 -9.66 -3.16 -3.02
N ASP A 68 -9.15 -1.94 -2.94
CA ASP A 68 -8.28 -1.39 -3.96
C ASP A 68 -6.84 -1.84 -3.71
N ASP A 69 -6.09 -2.07 -4.78
CA ASP A 69 -4.69 -2.43 -4.70
C ASP A 69 -3.86 -1.31 -4.03
N VAL A 70 -2.83 -1.72 -3.32
CA VAL A 70 -1.88 -0.78 -2.70
C VAL A 70 -0.74 -0.53 -3.66
N SER A 71 -0.48 0.74 -3.93
CA SER A 71 0.64 1.19 -4.75
C SER A 71 1.80 1.61 -3.88
N LEU A 72 2.99 1.11 -4.20
CA LEU A 72 4.25 1.44 -3.55
C LEU A 72 5.21 2.01 -4.58
N THR A 73 5.74 3.20 -4.32
CA THR A 73 6.76 3.82 -5.17
C THR A 73 8.09 3.81 -4.43
N PHE A 74 9.09 3.19 -5.02
CA PHE A 74 10.44 3.10 -4.47
C PHE A 74 11.43 3.88 -5.31
N LEU A 75 12.41 4.48 -4.64
CA LEU A 75 13.63 4.95 -5.27
C LEU A 75 14.55 3.75 -5.51
N LEU A 76 15.18 3.72 -6.66
CA LEU A 76 16.13 2.67 -7.01
C LEU A 76 17.55 3.13 -6.72
N ASP A 77 18.32 2.20 -6.18
CA ASP A 77 19.77 2.30 -6.03
C ASP A 77 20.48 1.76 -7.29
N ASN A 78 21.79 1.93 -7.38
CA ASN A 78 22.59 1.45 -8.50
C ASN A 78 22.66 -0.09 -8.61
N GLU A 79 22.30 -0.80 -7.55
CA GLU A 79 22.31 -2.27 -7.51
C GLU A 79 20.94 -2.86 -7.87
N TYR A 80 19.90 -2.02 -8.02
CA TYR A 80 18.54 -2.44 -8.32
C TYR A 80 17.96 -3.49 -7.35
N VAL A 81 18.41 -3.47 -6.08
CA VAL A 81 18.05 -4.48 -5.07
C VAL A 81 16.54 -4.63 -4.93
N ILE A 82 15.81 -3.51 -4.89
CA ILE A 82 14.35 -3.52 -4.75
C ILE A 82 13.67 -4.13 -5.97
N LYS A 83 14.11 -3.74 -7.16
CA LYS A 83 13.55 -4.26 -8.42
C LYS A 83 13.76 -5.77 -8.53
N ASN A 84 14.99 -6.22 -8.29
CA ASN A 84 15.35 -7.64 -8.31
C ASN A 84 14.51 -8.43 -7.31
N TYR A 85 14.31 -7.91 -6.08
CA TYR A 85 13.47 -8.55 -5.08
C TYR A 85 12.02 -8.77 -5.56
N PHE A 86 11.42 -7.80 -6.22
CA PHE A 86 10.05 -7.94 -6.73
C PHE A 86 9.98 -8.82 -7.97
N GLU A 87 11.00 -8.84 -8.82
CA GLU A 87 11.10 -9.74 -9.95
C GLU A 87 11.25 -11.21 -9.48
N ASP A 88 12.11 -11.47 -8.49
CA ASP A 88 12.24 -12.77 -7.85
C ASP A 88 10.91 -13.22 -7.21
N TRP A 89 10.19 -12.28 -6.60
CA TRP A 89 8.87 -12.57 -6.04
C TRP A 89 7.85 -12.90 -7.13
N HIS A 90 7.89 -12.25 -8.29
CA HIS A 90 7.05 -12.61 -9.43
C HIS A 90 7.37 -14.00 -9.96
N GLU A 91 8.66 -14.36 -10.05
CA GLU A 91 9.10 -15.67 -10.45
C GLU A 91 8.67 -16.76 -9.44
N ASP A 92 8.65 -16.42 -8.16
CA ASP A 92 8.11 -17.29 -7.12
C ASP A 92 6.60 -17.52 -7.23
N ILE A 93 5.84 -16.61 -7.82
CA ILE A 93 4.41 -16.77 -8.07
C ILE A 93 4.18 -17.65 -9.28
N ILE A 94 4.84 -17.34 -10.39
CA ILE A 94 4.75 -18.05 -11.68
C ILE A 94 6.17 -18.23 -12.20
N GLY A 95 6.63 -19.47 -12.28
CA GLY A 95 7.92 -19.78 -12.91
C GLY A 95 7.88 -19.39 -14.39
N PHE A 96 8.70 -18.44 -14.81
CA PHE A 96 8.69 -17.96 -16.20
C PHE A 96 9.12 -19.00 -17.22
N ASP A 97 9.95 -19.96 -16.80
CA ASP A 97 10.44 -21.05 -17.65
C ASP A 97 9.49 -22.25 -17.67
N THR A 98 8.88 -22.58 -16.53
CA THR A 98 8.03 -23.77 -16.35
C THR A 98 6.55 -23.48 -16.51
N TYR A 99 6.14 -22.20 -16.41
CA TYR A 99 4.74 -21.76 -16.36
C TYR A 99 3.93 -22.41 -15.23
N GLU A 100 4.62 -22.87 -14.18
CA GLU A 100 3.97 -23.45 -13.01
C GLU A 100 3.55 -22.35 -12.05
N LEU A 101 2.29 -22.39 -11.65
CA LEU A 101 1.71 -21.50 -10.63
C LEU A 101 1.82 -22.16 -9.26
N LYS A 102 2.50 -21.52 -8.31
CA LYS A 102 2.56 -22.00 -6.93
C LYS A 102 1.25 -21.73 -6.18
N TYR A 103 1.04 -22.44 -5.08
CA TYR A 103 -0.11 -22.19 -4.21
C TYR A 103 0.01 -20.83 -3.48
N LYS A 104 -1.13 -20.18 -3.27
CA LYS A 104 -1.19 -18.84 -2.67
C LYS A 104 -0.45 -18.73 -1.34
N ASN A 105 -0.47 -19.77 -0.52
CA ASN A 105 0.22 -19.78 0.77
C ASN A 105 1.75 -19.78 0.65
N ASP A 106 2.29 -20.20 -0.48
CA ASP A 106 3.74 -20.33 -0.70
C ASP A 106 4.37 -19.00 -1.08
N TYR A 107 3.67 -18.18 -1.88
CA TYR A 107 4.19 -16.91 -2.37
C TYR A 107 3.63 -15.68 -1.66
N SER A 108 2.49 -15.78 -0.98
CA SER A 108 1.89 -14.64 -0.31
C SER A 108 2.63 -14.24 0.96
N LYS A 109 2.79 -12.94 1.17
CA LYS A 109 3.48 -12.38 2.34
C LYS A 109 2.57 -11.40 3.07
N THR A 110 2.90 -11.13 4.33
CA THR A 110 2.21 -10.11 5.12
C THR A 110 3.00 -8.81 5.03
N VAL A 111 2.36 -7.75 4.54
CA VAL A 111 2.97 -6.43 4.41
C VAL A 111 2.33 -5.49 5.43
N GLU A 112 3.15 -4.71 6.12
CA GLU A 112 2.67 -3.71 7.09
C GLU A 112 2.98 -2.30 6.59
N ILE A 113 1.97 -1.43 6.68
CA ILE A 113 2.11 0.00 6.41
C ILE A 113 1.74 0.73 7.69
N GLN A 114 2.67 1.52 8.22
CA GLN A 114 2.53 2.21 9.48
C GLN A 114 2.71 3.71 9.30
N GLN A 115 1.77 4.49 9.82
CA GLN A 115 1.91 5.93 9.95
C GLN A 115 2.51 6.25 11.33
N LEU A 116 3.53 7.11 11.34
CA LEU A 116 4.28 7.44 12.53
C LEU A 116 3.94 8.84 13.03
N ASP A 117 4.04 9.02 14.35
CA ASP A 117 3.98 10.34 14.96
C ASP A 117 5.25 11.15 14.66
N LYS A 118 5.10 12.48 14.65
CA LYS A 118 6.20 13.39 14.34
C LYS A 118 7.27 13.44 15.44
N GLU A 119 6.85 13.41 16.69
CA GLU A 119 7.74 13.67 17.83
C GLU A 119 8.28 12.39 18.45
N THR A 120 7.46 11.38 18.56
CA THR A 120 7.79 10.14 19.28
C THR A 120 8.14 8.99 18.36
N GLU A 121 7.98 9.14 17.04
CA GLU A 121 8.10 8.05 16.03
C GLU A 121 7.26 6.81 16.37
N SER A 122 6.31 6.96 17.29
CA SER A 122 5.38 5.90 17.63
C SER A 122 4.36 5.68 16.51
N VAL A 123 3.87 4.45 16.40
CA VAL A 123 2.85 4.11 15.40
C VAL A 123 1.52 4.73 15.82
N VAL A 124 1.02 5.67 15.03
CA VAL A 124 -0.31 6.30 15.21
C VAL A 124 -1.39 5.45 14.57
N TYR A 125 -1.11 4.94 13.39
CA TYR A 125 -2.03 4.09 12.65
C TYR A 125 -1.24 3.05 11.85
N GLY A 126 -1.61 1.80 11.96
CA GLY A 126 -0.98 0.72 11.23
C GLY A 126 -2.00 -0.15 10.52
N VAL A 127 -1.62 -0.63 9.36
CA VAL A 127 -2.39 -1.58 8.57
C VAL A 127 -1.50 -2.76 8.21
N ARG A 128 -2.04 -3.95 8.42
CA ARG A 128 -1.42 -5.21 8.01
C ARG A 128 -2.22 -5.81 6.86
N LEU A 129 -1.59 -5.93 5.70
CA LEU A 129 -2.14 -6.59 4.52
C LEU A 129 -1.91 -8.09 4.62
N LYS A 130 -2.96 -8.88 4.53
CA LYS A 130 -2.90 -10.34 4.59
C LYS A 130 -2.83 -10.94 3.19
N ASN A 131 -1.94 -11.91 3.02
CA ASN A 131 -1.73 -12.61 1.76
C ASN A 131 -1.50 -11.65 0.60
N ALA A 132 -0.62 -10.66 0.82
CA ALA A 132 -0.24 -9.71 -0.20
C ALA A 132 0.77 -10.33 -1.18
N PHE A 133 0.66 -9.94 -2.43
CA PHE A 133 1.60 -10.30 -3.49
C PHE A 133 1.64 -9.21 -4.56
N PRO A 134 2.77 -9.04 -5.26
CA PRO A 134 2.87 -8.06 -6.33
C PRO A 134 2.08 -8.50 -7.56
N VAL A 135 1.26 -7.60 -8.09
CA VAL A 135 0.49 -7.81 -9.33
C VAL A 135 1.21 -7.21 -10.52
N SER A 136 1.78 -6.03 -10.33
CA SER A 136 2.48 -5.34 -11.40
C SER A 136 3.70 -4.58 -10.89
N ILE A 137 4.74 -4.59 -11.72
CA ILE A 137 5.93 -3.74 -11.57
C ILE A 137 5.94 -2.82 -12.79
N SER A 138 5.92 -1.52 -12.55
CA SER A 138 5.92 -0.55 -13.65
C SER A 138 7.23 -0.57 -14.43
N PRO A 139 7.19 -0.36 -15.75
CA PRO A 139 8.39 -0.20 -16.56
C PRO A 139 9.16 1.05 -16.11
N ILE A 140 10.47 0.98 -16.24
CA ILE A 140 11.38 2.06 -15.91
C ILE A 140 11.79 2.75 -17.20
N GLU A 141 11.58 4.06 -17.28
CA GLU A 141 12.02 4.85 -18.43
C GLU A 141 13.51 5.23 -18.29
N LEU A 142 14.27 4.94 -19.33
CA LEU A 142 15.68 5.32 -19.45
C LEU A 142 15.85 6.21 -20.68
N GLY A 143 16.51 7.35 -20.54
CA GLY A 143 16.72 8.27 -21.65
C GLY A 143 17.77 9.34 -21.34
N ASP A 144 18.50 9.77 -22.34
CA ASP A 144 19.55 10.78 -22.22
C ASP A 144 19.04 12.15 -21.71
N GLY A 145 17.76 12.43 -21.90
CA GLY A 145 17.10 13.66 -21.42
C GLY A 145 16.73 13.66 -19.95
N LEU A 146 16.84 12.52 -19.25
CA LEU A 146 16.45 12.35 -17.85
C LEU A 146 17.61 12.65 -16.87
N GLN A 147 18.44 13.64 -17.21
CA GLN A 147 19.56 14.04 -16.36
C GLN A 147 19.06 14.59 -15.02
N ASN A 148 19.75 14.22 -13.92
CA ASN A 148 19.43 14.63 -12.54
C ASN A 148 18.09 14.11 -11.97
N GLN A 149 17.50 13.08 -12.56
CA GLN A 149 16.35 12.39 -11.99
C GLN A 149 16.79 11.09 -11.32
N ILE A 150 16.19 10.81 -10.15
CA ILE A 150 16.38 9.54 -9.48
C ILE A 150 15.38 8.54 -10.07
N THR A 151 15.87 7.39 -10.47
CA THR A 151 15.04 6.32 -11.02
C THR A 151 14.06 5.78 -9.97
N GLN A 152 12.81 5.63 -10.36
CA GLN A 152 11.73 5.15 -9.50
C GLN A 152 11.08 3.91 -10.10
N VAL A 153 10.59 3.04 -9.24
CA VAL A 153 9.75 1.91 -9.61
C VAL A 153 8.45 1.96 -8.83
N ASN A 154 7.34 1.75 -9.51
CA ASN A 154 6.04 1.61 -8.89
C ASN A 154 5.63 0.14 -8.91
N VAL A 155 5.21 -0.37 -7.76
CA VAL A 155 4.75 -1.74 -7.56
C VAL A 155 3.34 -1.72 -7.01
N GLN A 156 2.44 -2.48 -7.61
CA GLN A 156 1.09 -2.67 -7.12
C GLN A 156 0.97 -4.00 -6.40
N LEU A 157 0.47 -3.95 -5.18
CA LEU A 157 0.21 -5.13 -4.35
C LEU A 157 -1.29 -5.40 -4.27
N ALA A 158 -1.70 -6.60 -4.65
CA ALA A 158 -3.00 -7.13 -4.30
C ALA A 158 -2.91 -7.89 -2.98
N PHE A 159 -4.01 -7.96 -2.25
CA PHE A 159 -4.10 -8.64 -0.97
C PHE A 159 -5.52 -9.21 -0.77
N THR A 160 -5.66 -10.14 0.15
CA THR A 160 -6.96 -10.78 0.40
C THR A 160 -7.80 -9.97 1.38
N ASP A 161 -7.20 -9.47 2.43
CA ASP A 161 -7.84 -8.70 3.50
C ASP A 161 -6.79 -7.85 4.21
N TRP A 162 -7.24 -6.89 4.99
CA TRP A 162 -6.38 -6.10 5.82
C TRP A 162 -6.98 -5.90 7.22
N GLU A 163 -6.10 -5.77 8.19
CA GLU A 163 -6.47 -5.46 9.56
C GLU A 163 -5.72 -4.25 10.08
N ARG A 164 -6.35 -3.53 10.98
CA ARG A 164 -5.72 -2.41 11.67
C ARG A 164 -4.86 -2.94 12.81
N THR A 165 -3.60 -2.48 12.86
CA THR A 165 -2.63 -2.80 13.90
C THR A 165 -2.38 -1.55 14.72
N THR A 166 -3.13 -1.32 15.77
CA THR A 166 -2.91 -0.23 16.76
C THR A 166 -3.10 -0.78 18.14
#